data_c6d2e0a18c0c160f03be5751e0ad6296
#
_entry.id   c6d2e0a18c0c160f03be5751e0ad6296
#
_cell.length_a   1.000
_cell.length_b   1.000
_cell.length_c   1.000
_cell.angle_alpha   90.00
_cell.angle_beta   90.00
_cell.angle_gamma   90.00
#
_symmetry.space_group_name_H-M   'P 1'
#
loop_
_entity.id
_entity.type
_entity.pdbx_description
1 polymer ?
#
loop_
_entity_poly.entity_id
_entity_poly.type
_entity_poly.pdbx_seq_one_letter_code
_entity_poly.pdbx_strand_id
1 'polypeptide(L)'
;MKLHEYQAKSIFADAGIPIPDSRLATTVDEALDAVDEIGYPAAIKAQVHVGGRGKAGGIKIATDREEAEQYAEEILGMDLKGYTVDSVLVEEGVDFVDELYVGVTMDRGEGKPVLMVSTEGGVNIEEVAEENPDAIAREHVDPAFGLHPYQARKVVYEAGVDADVALDVASILSTLYDLYEDSDASEIEVNPVMITSDRDVVAADAVMNIDEDALFRQPELAEMAEESYEDDLERKAGEYGFDYVRLSGNVGIIGNGAGLVMTTLDLVDYYGGSPANFLDIGGGAKAERVTQALDMVFSDENVDAVVFNIFGGITRGDEVAKGINEALEGFDEIPKKVVVRLAGTNAEEGMEILNTDLVEVEKTLEDAVQRAVKNAEEVTQ
;
A
#
# COMPACT_ATOMS: atom_id res chain seq x y z
N MET A 1 0.19 3.56 5.47
CA MET A 1 -1.24 3.36 5.19
C MET A 1 -1.65 4.16 3.96
N LYS A 2 -2.35 3.55 3.01
CA LYS A 2 -2.85 4.22 1.80
C LYS A 2 -4.34 4.52 1.97
N LEU A 3 -4.77 5.75 1.77
CA LEU A 3 -6.19 6.12 1.77
C LEU A 3 -6.85 5.77 0.43
N HIS A 4 -8.15 5.44 0.44
CA HIS A 4 -8.95 5.43 -0.78
C HIS A 4 -9.09 6.84 -1.34
N GLU A 5 -9.32 6.95 -2.66
CA GLU A 5 -9.46 8.24 -3.33
C GLU A 5 -10.57 9.11 -2.69
N TYR A 6 -11.72 8.51 -2.33
CA TYR A 6 -12.81 9.26 -1.70
C TYR A 6 -12.43 9.83 -0.32
N GLN A 7 -11.62 9.10 0.47
CA GLN A 7 -11.12 9.56 1.77
C GLN A 7 -10.13 10.72 1.59
N ALA A 8 -9.16 10.55 0.69
CA ALA A 8 -8.19 11.60 0.36
C ALA A 8 -8.88 12.86 -0.18
N LYS A 9 -9.88 12.72 -1.06
CA LYS A 9 -10.68 13.85 -1.57
C LYS A 9 -11.47 14.57 -0.48
N SER A 10 -12.01 13.85 0.50
CA SER A 10 -12.68 14.50 1.64
C SER A 10 -11.72 15.40 2.42
N ILE A 11 -10.50 14.93 2.68
CA ILE A 11 -9.45 15.71 3.34
C ILE A 11 -9.06 16.94 2.50
N PHE A 12 -8.93 16.76 1.18
CA PHE A 12 -8.59 17.85 0.27
C PHE A 12 -9.68 18.93 0.22
N ALA A 13 -10.96 18.51 0.19
CA ALA A 13 -12.09 19.43 0.22
C ALA A 13 -12.14 20.24 1.53
N ASP A 14 -11.92 19.58 2.67
CA ASP A 14 -11.88 20.24 3.99
C ASP A 14 -10.73 21.24 4.10
N ALA A 15 -9.61 20.98 3.41
CA ALA A 15 -8.49 21.90 3.30
C ALA A 15 -8.71 23.01 2.23
N GLY A 16 -9.83 23.01 1.52
CA GLY A 16 -10.19 24.01 0.52
C GLY A 16 -9.57 23.82 -0.86
N ILE A 17 -9.09 22.63 -1.18
CA ILE A 17 -8.66 22.27 -2.54
C ILE A 17 -9.93 22.03 -3.38
N PRO A 18 -10.09 22.67 -4.54
CA PRO A 18 -11.21 22.43 -5.42
C PRO A 18 -11.22 20.99 -5.95
N ILE A 19 -12.29 20.25 -5.67
CA ILE A 19 -12.54 18.91 -6.17
C ILE A 19 -13.89 18.86 -6.88
N PRO A 20 -14.13 17.92 -7.81
CA PRO A 20 -15.46 17.71 -8.37
C PRO A 20 -16.44 17.20 -7.31
N ASP A 21 -17.72 17.50 -7.43
CA ASP A 21 -18.76 16.92 -6.60
C ASP A 21 -18.75 15.38 -6.76
N SER A 22 -18.81 14.66 -5.63
CA SER A 22 -18.70 13.20 -5.65
C SER A 22 -19.53 12.53 -4.56
N ARG A 23 -19.88 11.25 -4.80
CA ARG A 23 -20.58 10.38 -3.84
C ARG A 23 -20.03 8.96 -3.93
N LEU A 24 -19.79 8.36 -2.77
CA LEU A 24 -19.45 6.95 -2.67
C LEU A 24 -20.70 6.09 -2.83
N ALA A 25 -20.60 4.97 -3.55
CA ALA A 25 -21.67 4.00 -3.73
C ALA A 25 -21.11 2.58 -3.63
N THR A 26 -21.82 1.71 -2.93
CA THR A 26 -21.49 0.28 -2.75
C THR A 26 -22.43 -0.64 -3.53
N THR A 27 -23.48 -0.07 -4.10
CA THR A 27 -24.47 -0.76 -4.93
C THR A 27 -24.76 0.02 -6.20
N VAL A 28 -25.30 -0.67 -7.22
CA VAL A 28 -25.71 -0.03 -8.47
C VAL A 28 -26.81 1.03 -8.22
N ASP A 29 -27.77 0.70 -7.35
CA ASP A 29 -28.85 1.63 -7.02
C ASP A 29 -28.32 2.92 -6.37
N GLU A 30 -27.37 2.82 -5.43
CA GLU A 30 -26.70 3.99 -4.85
C GLU A 30 -25.91 4.80 -5.87
N ALA A 31 -25.23 4.10 -6.81
CA ALA A 31 -24.51 4.78 -7.89
C ALA A 31 -25.45 5.58 -8.80
N LEU A 32 -26.62 5.02 -9.12
CA LEU A 32 -27.64 5.71 -9.91
C LEU A 32 -28.26 6.88 -9.18
N ASP A 33 -28.53 6.75 -7.87
CA ASP A 33 -29.00 7.86 -7.06
C ASP A 33 -27.97 9.00 -7.01
N ALA A 34 -26.68 8.63 -6.90
CA ALA A 34 -25.59 9.60 -6.93
C ALA A 34 -25.48 10.35 -8.27
N VAL A 35 -25.61 9.63 -9.38
CA VAL A 35 -25.60 10.25 -10.73
C VAL A 35 -26.82 11.15 -10.94
N ASP A 36 -27.99 10.77 -10.43
CA ASP A 36 -29.20 11.60 -10.51
C ASP A 36 -29.07 12.92 -9.74
N GLU A 37 -28.26 12.95 -8.65
CA GLU A 37 -27.95 14.17 -7.89
C GLU A 37 -26.87 15.03 -8.56
N ILE A 38 -25.78 14.39 -9.04
CA ILE A 38 -24.61 15.07 -9.61
C ILE A 38 -24.86 15.55 -11.03
N GLY A 39 -25.57 14.73 -11.84
CA GLY A 39 -25.83 15.01 -13.26
C GLY A 39 -24.83 14.34 -14.21
N TYR A 40 -24.86 14.73 -15.48
CA TYR A 40 -24.05 14.16 -16.54
C TYR A 40 -23.19 15.26 -17.25
N PRO A 41 -21.98 14.90 -17.75
CA PRO A 41 -21.35 13.57 -17.64
C PRO A 41 -20.92 13.26 -16.21
N ALA A 42 -20.89 11.96 -15.84
CA ALA A 42 -20.43 11.50 -14.55
C ALA A 42 -19.34 10.44 -14.70
N ALA A 43 -18.28 10.53 -13.90
CA ALA A 43 -17.24 9.52 -13.82
C ALA A 43 -17.61 8.47 -12.75
N ILE A 44 -17.53 7.18 -13.10
CA ILE A 44 -17.69 6.07 -12.18
C ILE A 44 -16.32 5.44 -11.98
N LYS A 45 -15.76 5.56 -10.77
CA LYS A 45 -14.38 5.24 -10.46
C LYS A 45 -14.30 4.14 -9.39
N ALA A 46 -13.67 2.99 -9.72
CA ALA A 46 -13.37 1.94 -8.76
C ALA A 46 -12.56 2.48 -7.56
N GLN A 47 -12.95 2.10 -6.35
CA GLN A 47 -12.21 2.45 -5.13
C GLN A 47 -11.37 1.27 -4.68
N VAL A 48 -10.12 1.22 -5.12
CA VAL A 48 -9.11 0.20 -4.78
C VAL A 48 -7.74 0.84 -4.64
N HIS A 49 -6.85 0.24 -3.83
CA HIS A 49 -5.53 0.78 -3.53
C HIS A 49 -4.47 0.52 -4.62
N VAL A 50 -4.89 0.48 -5.88
CA VAL A 50 -3.98 0.25 -7.01
C VAL A 50 -4.00 1.41 -8.00
N GLY A 51 -2.80 1.76 -8.48
CA GLY A 51 -2.62 2.80 -9.50
C GLY A 51 -3.02 2.35 -10.91
N GLY A 52 -3.28 3.32 -11.80
CA GLY A 52 -3.60 3.06 -13.20
C GLY A 52 -4.99 2.43 -13.42
N ARG A 53 -5.95 2.73 -12.55
CA ARG A 53 -7.35 2.25 -12.61
C ARG A 53 -8.00 2.53 -13.96
N GLY A 54 -7.76 3.71 -14.54
CA GLY A 54 -8.30 4.08 -15.85
C GLY A 54 -7.83 3.13 -16.98
N LYS A 55 -6.53 2.84 -17.06
CA LYS A 55 -5.97 1.89 -18.06
C LYS A 55 -6.50 0.46 -17.87
N ALA A 56 -6.86 0.08 -16.64
CA ALA A 56 -7.39 -1.22 -16.29
C ALA A 56 -8.93 -1.34 -16.41
N GLY A 57 -9.61 -0.27 -16.83
CA GLY A 57 -11.07 -0.26 -17.02
C GLY A 57 -11.89 0.06 -15.76
N GLY A 58 -11.23 0.43 -14.67
CA GLY A 58 -11.86 0.82 -13.40
C GLY A 58 -12.38 2.26 -13.35
N ILE A 59 -12.26 3.02 -14.44
CA ILE A 59 -12.83 4.38 -14.56
C ILE A 59 -13.58 4.49 -15.88
N LYS A 60 -14.85 4.90 -15.84
CA LYS A 60 -15.71 5.11 -17.01
C LYS A 60 -16.52 6.38 -16.87
N ILE A 61 -16.75 7.04 -17.99
CA ILE A 61 -17.55 8.27 -18.05
C ILE A 61 -18.91 7.96 -18.65
N ALA A 62 -19.96 8.13 -17.86
CA ALA A 62 -21.34 7.98 -18.29
C ALA A 62 -21.92 9.31 -18.78
N THR A 63 -22.60 9.29 -19.92
CA THR A 63 -23.26 10.46 -20.51
C THR A 63 -24.78 10.45 -20.30
N ASP A 64 -25.30 9.31 -19.85
CA ASP A 64 -26.71 9.13 -19.50
C ASP A 64 -26.88 8.03 -18.44
N ARG A 65 -28.12 7.82 -17.98
CA ARG A 65 -28.47 6.87 -16.93
C ARG A 65 -28.24 5.39 -17.35
N GLU A 66 -28.44 5.05 -18.61
CA GLU A 66 -28.28 3.67 -19.11
C GLU A 66 -26.78 3.29 -19.09
N GLU A 67 -25.92 4.19 -19.53
CA GLU A 67 -24.45 4.03 -19.42
C GLU A 67 -23.99 3.98 -17.95
N ALA A 68 -24.56 4.80 -17.07
CA ALA A 68 -24.22 4.81 -15.66
C ALA A 68 -24.57 3.46 -14.99
N GLU A 69 -25.75 2.89 -15.27
CA GLU A 69 -26.17 1.58 -14.78
C GLU A 69 -25.23 0.50 -15.29
N GLN A 70 -24.97 0.46 -16.59
CA GLN A 70 -24.07 -0.51 -17.18
C GLN A 70 -22.66 -0.42 -16.57
N TYR A 71 -22.10 0.77 -16.40
CA TYR A 71 -20.74 0.94 -15.89
C TYR A 71 -20.63 0.63 -14.41
N ALA A 72 -21.65 0.95 -13.60
CA ALA A 72 -21.69 0.55 -12.21
C ALA A 72 -21.76 -0.99 -12.07
N GLU A 73 -22.59 -1.67 -12.88
CA GLU A 73 -22.66 -3.15 -12.92
C GLU A 73 -21.34 -3.80 -13.36
N GLU A 74 -20.61 -3.18 -14.31
CA GLU A 74 -19.34 -3.71 -14.81
C GLU A 74 -18.19 -3.52 -13.84
N ILE A 75 -18.20 -2.42 -13.06
CA ILE A 75 -17.10 -2.05 -12.15
C ILE A 75 -17.28 -2.67 -10.77
N LEU A 76 -18.49 -2.65 -10.19
CA LEU A 76 -18.76 -3.27 -8.90
C LEU A 76 -18.59 -4.79 -8.99
N GLY A 77 -17.75 -5.35 -8.11
CA GLY A 77 -17.44 -6.78 -8.06
C GLY A 77 -16.42 -7.25 -9.11
N MET A 78 -15.89 -6.35 -9.98
CA MET A 78 -14.81 -6.75 -10.90
C MET A 78 -13.50 -7.01 -10.14
N ASP A 79 -12.69 -7.92 -10.65
CA ASP A 79 -11.28 -8.02 -10.26
C ASP A 79 -10.45 -6.97 -11.01
N LEU A 80 -9.81 -6.08 -10.27
CA LEU A 80 -8.95 -5.04 -10.82
C LEU A 80 -7.52 -5.23 -10.28
N LYS A 81 -6.69 -5.92 -11.06
CA LYS A 81 -5.31 -6.26 -10.70
C LYS A 81 -5.19 -7.07 -9.40
N GLY A 82 -6.12 -7.98 -9.13
CA GLY A 82 -6.13 -8.84 -7.94
C GLY A 82 -6.96 -8.31 -6.78
N TYR A 83 -7.58 -7.14 -6.94
CA TYR A 83 -8.45 -6.53 -5.94
C TYR A 83 -9.91 -6.55 -6.41
N THR A 84 -10.81 -7.05 -5.58
CA THR A 84 -12.25 -6.95 -5.83
C THR A 84 -12.72 -5.52 -5.58
N VAL A 85 -13.48 -4.94 -6.51
CA VAL A 85 -14.04 -3.60 -6.36
C VAL A 85 -15.34 -3.66 -5.56
N ASP A 86 -15.29 -3.27 -4.29
CA ASP A 86 -16.46 -3.28 -3.39
C ASP A 86 -17.25 -1.97 -3.43
N SER A 87 -16.63 -0.88 -3.91
CA SER A 87 -17.27 0.42 -3.99
C SER A 87 -16.79 1.24 -5.18
N VAL A 88 -17.62 2.17 -5.62
CA VAL A 88 -17.31 3.15 -6.67
C VAL A 88 -17.51 4.57 -6.17
N LEU A 89 -16.66 5.48 -6.61
CA LEU A 89 -16.86 6.92 -6.46
C LEU A 89 -17.55 7.44 -7.74
N VAL A 90 -18.77 7.93 -7.58
CA VAL A 90 -19.48 8.66 -8.64
C VAL A 90 -19.11 10.12 -8.52
N GLU A 91 -18.60 10.70 -9.59
CA GLU A 91 -18.04 12.05 -9.60
C GLU A 91 -18.50 12.86 -10.81
N GLU A 92 -18.69 14.17 -10.62
CA GLU A 92 -18.99 15.10 -11.71
C GLU A 92 -17.89 15.04 -12.78
N GLY A 93 -18.30 14.87 -14.03
CA GLY A 93 -17.36 14.89 -15.16
C GLY A 93 -16.86 16.30 -15.45
N VAL A 94 -15.56 16.50 -15.36
CA VAL A 94 -14.90 17.79 -15.61
C VAL A 94 -14.59 17.94 -17.10
N ASP A 95 -15.02 19.05 -17.73
CA ASP A 95 -14.57 19.42 -19.07
C ASP A 95 -13.25 20.19 -18.94
N PHE A 96 -12.15 19.60 -19.42
CA PHE A 96 -10.80 20.10 -19.23
C PHE A 96 -10.08 20.33 -20.57
N VAL A 97 -9.12 21.24 -20.55
CA VAL A 97 -8.24 21.55 -21.69
C VAL A 97 -6.79 21.11 -21.48
N ASP A 98 -6.35 21.01 -20.22
CA ASP A 98 -5.02 20.58 -19.84
C ASP A 98 -5.06 19.72 -18.57
N GLU A 99 -4.08 18.84 -18.43
CA GLU A 99 -3.87 17.99 -17.26
C GLU A 99 -2.44 18.18 -16.71
N LEU A 100 -2.35 18.40 -15.40
CA LEU A 100 -1.06 18.56 -14.72
C LEU A 100 -0.89 17.46 -13.67
N TYR A 101 0.36 17.18 -13.31
CA TYR A 101 0.75 16.45 -12.13
C TYR A 101 1.24 17.40 -11.05
N VAL A 102 0.78 17.23 -9.82
CA VAL A 102 1.36 17.88 -8.64
C VAL A 102 1.48 16.87 -7.51
N GLY A 103 2.59 16.90 -6.76
CA GLY A 103 2.80 15.98 -5.66
C GLY A 103 3.85 16.47 -4.66
N VAL A 104 3.80 15.87 -3.47
CA VAL A 104 4.76 16.03 -2.39
C VAL A 104 5.14 14.66 -1.88
N THR A 105 6.43 14.36 -1.82
CA THR A 105 6.94 13.11 -1.26
C THR A 105 8.28 13.33 -0.57
N MET A 106 8.80 12.30 0.08
CA MET A 106 10.12 12.33 0.70
C MET A 106 11.21 11.93 -0.29
N ASP A 107 12.11 12.84 -0.62
CA ASP A 107 13.37 12.48 -1.28
C ASP A 107 14.34 11.88 -0.26
N ARG A 108 14.45 10.55 -0.29
CA ARG A 108 15.31 9.80 0.65
C ARG A 108 16.81 10.06 0.42
N GLY A 109 17.20 10.47 -0.79
CA GLY A 109 18.59 10.77 -1.13
C GLY A 109 19.05 12.09 -0.48
N GLU A 110 18.18 13.10 -0.52
CA GLU A 110 18.43 14.42 0.08
C GLU A 110 17.94 14.49 1.54
N GLY A 111 17.10 13.53 2.00
CA GLY A 111 16.50 13.53 3.33
C GLY A 111 15.55 14.71 3.56
N LYS A 112 14.82 15.12 2.52
CA LYS A 112 13.92 16.28 2.53
C LYS A 112 12.65 16.03 1.77
N PRO A 113 11.53 16.63 2.16
CA PRO A 113 10.35 16.71 1.30
C PRO A 113 10.68 17.40 -0.02
N VAL A 114 10.11 16.87 -1.11
CA VAL A 114 10.24 17.44 -2.44
C VAL A 114 8.86 17.70 -3.04
N LEU A 115 8.67 18.94 -3.53
CA LEU A 115 7.53 19.32 -4.36
C LEU A 115 7.83 18.90 -5.80
N MET A 116 6.86 18.33 -6.47
CA MET A 116 6.96 17.93 -7.86
C MET A 116 5.79 18.48 -8.66
N VAL A 117 6.09 19.01 -9.84
CA VAL A 117 5.10 19.53 -10.79
C VAL A 117 5.50 19.13 -12.20
N SER A 118 4.52 18.64 -12.98
CA SER A 118 4.69 18.38 -14.41
C SER A 118 3.47 18.83 -15.20
N THR A 119 3.70 19.27 -16.43
CA THR A 119 2.64 19.51 -17.42
C THR A 119 2.23 18.23 -18.16
N GLU A 120 2.82 17.10 -17.81
CA GLU A 120 2.44 15.77 -18.28
C GLU A 120 1.58 15.08 -17.19
N GLY A 121 0.31 15.48 -17.06
CA GLY A 121 -0.67 14.88 -16.14
C GLY A 121 -1.45 13.74 -16.78
N GLY A 122 -2.22 13.01 -15.95
CA GLY A 122 -3.05 11.86 -16.39
C GLY A 122 -2.28 10.63 -16.86
N VAL A 123 -0.95 10.64 -16.70
CA VAL A 123 -0.05 9.53 -17.08
C VAL A 123 0.71 9.02 -15.86
N ASN A 124 1.39 7.88 -16.00
CA ASN A 124 2.24 7.34 -14.94
C ASN A 124 3.48 8.23 -14.77
N ILE A 125 3.59 8.90 -13.63
CA ILE A 125 4.67 9.85 -13.37
C ILE A 125 6.04 9.17 -13.20
N GLU A 126 6.08 7.91 -12.78
CA GLU A 126 7.30 7.13 -12.68
C GLU A 126 7.86 6.86 -14.09
N GLU A 127 6.99 6.54 -15.07
CA GLU A 127 7.40 6.38 -16.47
C GLU A 127 7.96 7.71 -17.02
N VAL A 128 7.32 8.84 -16.70
CA VAL A 128 7.81 10.18 -17.08
C VAL A 128 9.17 10.46 -16.43
N ALA A 129 9.34 10.10 -15.15
CA ALA A 129 10.59 10.29 -14.41
C ALA A 129 11.77 9.48 -14.99
N GLU A 130 11.50 8.29 -15.54
CA GLU A 130 12.51 7.43 -16.19
C GLU A 130 12.82 7.90 -17.60
N GLU A 131 11.80 8.21 -18.41
CA GLU A 131 11.98 8.54 -19.84
C GLU A 131 12.38 10.00 -20.06
N ASN A 132 11.82 10.92 -19.29
CA ASN A 132 12.03 12.37 -19.40
C ASN A 132 12.08 13.07 -18.04
N PRO A 133 13.14 12.85 -17.22
CA PRO A 133 13.24 13.39 -15.88
C PRO A 133 13.17 14.94 -15.81
N ASP A 134 13.50 15.62 -16.91
CA ASP A 134 13.44 17.07 -17.03
C ASP A 134 12.01 17.63 -17.19
N ALA A 135 11.03 16.76 -17.50
CA ALA A 135 9.61 17.14 -17.55
C ALA A 135 9.01 17.36 -16.15
N ILE A 136 9.69 16.93 -15.10
CA ILE A 136 9.24 17.09 -13.72
C ILE A 136 10.09 18.14 -13.03
N ALA A 137 9.53 19.31 -12.77
CA ALA A 137 10.16 20.33 -11.94
C ALA A 137 10.13 19.90 -10.46
N ARG A 138 11.23 20.12 -9.74
CA ARG A 138 11.40 19.72 -8.35
C ARG A 138 11.91 20.85 -7.49
N GLU A 139 11.34 21.00 -6.30
CA GLU A 139 11.83 21.95 -5.28
C GLU A 139 11.86 21.26 -3.92
N HIS A 140 13.05 21.17 -3.32
CA HIS A 140 13.23 20.59 -1.98
C HIS A 140 12.88 21.60 -0.90
N VAL A 141 12.17 21.15 0.12
CA VAL A 141 11.80 21.97 1.28
C VAL A 141 12.69 21.60 2.46
N ASP A 142 13.26 22.58 3.13
CA ASP A 142 13.99 22.34 4.37
C ASP A 142 12.97 22.17 5.52
N PRO A 143 12.87 20.98 6.15
CA PRO A 143 11.85 20.72 7.17
C PRO A 143 11.98 21.58 8.42
N ALA A 144 13.15 22.22 8.64
CA ALA A 144 13.34 23.14 9.76
C ALA A 144 12.65 24.50 9.55
N PHE A 145 12.35 24.86 8.30
CA PHE A 145 11.75 26.16 7.94
C PHE A 145 10.38 26.02 7.31
N GLY A 146 10.01 24.81 6.84
CA GLY A 146 8.78 24.54 6.10
C GLY A 146 8.75 25.19 4.71
N LEU A 147 7.63 25.07 4.03
CA LEU A 147 7.44 25.62 2.69
C LEU A 147 7.22 27.13 2.71
N HIS A 148 8.01 27.84 1.93
CA HIS A 148 7.76 29.27 1.67
C HIS A 148 6.94 29.47 0.39
N PRO A 149 5.95 30.38 0.37
CA PRO A 149 5.07 30.57 -0.80
C PRO A 149 5.78 30.86 -2.14
N TYR A 150 7.01 31.37 -2.11
CA TYR A 150 7.79 31.58 -3.33
C TYR A 150 8.29 30.26 -3.94
N GLN A 151 8.51 29.21 -3.14
CA GLN A 151 9.02 27.92 -3.60
C GLN A 151 7.95 27.18 -4.40
N ALA A 152 6.70 27.16 -3.90
CA ALA A 152 5.59 26.58 -4.65
C ALA A 152 5.39 27.30 -6.00
N ARG A 153 5.42 28.66 -6.00
CA ARG A 153 5.35 29.42 -7.27
C ARG A 153 6.53 29.13 -8.19
N LYS A 154 7.76 29.04 -7.62
CA LYS A 154 8.97 28.76 -8.40
C LYS A 154 8.84 27.45 -9.17
N VAL A 155 8.53 26.36 -8.48
CA VAL A 155 8.45 25.03 -9.12
C VAL A 155 7.34 24.94 -10.17
N VAL A 156 6.19 25.60 -9.92
CA VAL A 156 5.08 25.65 -10.88
C VAL A 156 5.49 26.40 -12.15
N TYR A 157 6.19 27.55 -12.04
CA TYR A 157 6.70 28.26 -13.22
C TYR A 157 7.85 27.50 -13.92
N GLU A 158 8.72 26.82 -13.18
CA GLU A 158 9.79 25.99 -13.74
C GLU A 158 9.23 24.79 -14.52
N ALA A 159 8.10 24.24 -14.10
CA ALA A 159 7.38 23.19 -14.82
C ALA A 159 6.72 23.70 -16.14
N GLY A 160 6.65 25.03 -16.34
CA GLY A 160 6.07 25.62 -17.54
C GLY A 160 4.54 25.72 -17.49
N VAL A 161 3.92 25.69 -16.31
CA VAL A 161 2.49 25.88 -16.14
C VAL A 161 2.08 27.29 -16.63
N ASP A 162 0.96 27.39 -17.34
CA ASP A 162 0.44 28.65 -17.87
C ASP A 162 0.27 29.72 -16.79
N ALA A 163 0.70 30.94 -17.06
CA ALA A 163 0.80 32.00 -16.08
C ALA A 163 -0.57 32.44 -15.49
N ASP A 164 -1.66 32.22 -16.20
CA ASP A 164 -3.02 32.55 -15.76
C ASP A 164 -3.59 31.58 -14.72
N VAL A 165 -3.10 30.35 -14.65
CA VAL A 165 -3.47 29.33 -13.63
C VAL A 165 -2.34 29.00 -12.65
N ALA A 166 -1.12 29.48 -12.90
CA ALA A 166 0.05 29.13 -12.12
C ALA A 166 -0.06 29.46 -10.62
N LEU A 167 -0.80 30.53 -10.26
CA LEU A 167 -0.99 30.90 -8.85
C LEU A 167 -1.98 29.97 -8.15
N ASP A 168 -3.01 29.51 -8.84
CA ASP A 168 -3.99 28.60 -8.30
C ASP A 168 -3.37 27.20 -8.12
N VAL A 169 -2.58 26.71 -9.09
CA VAL A 169 -1.78 25.48 -8.96
C VAL A 169 -0.78 25.59 -7.81
N ALA A 170 -0.10 26.72 -7.65
CA ALA A 170 0.83 26.94 -6.54
C ALA A 170 0.11 27.01 -5.19
N SER A 171 -1.15 27.47 -5.14
CA SER A 171 -1.96 27.45 -3.93
C SER A 171 -2.34 26.02 -3.56
N ILE A 172 -2.80 25.20 -4.52
CA ILE A 172 -3.09 23.79 -4.31
C ILE A 172 -1.83 23.07 -3.80
N LEU A 173 -0.69 23.23 -4.47
CA LEU A 173 0.57 22.61 -4.06
C LEU A 173 1.01 23.00 -2.64
N SER A 174 0.78 24.26 -2.26
CA SER A 174 1.06 24.73 -0.90
C SER A 174 0.16 24.06 0.13
N THR A 175 -1.13 23.91 -0.17
CA THR A 175 -2.10 23.23 0.69
C THR A 175 -1.78 21.72 0.80
N LEU A 176 -1.36 21.09 -0.30
CA LEU A 176 -0.90 19.69 -0.26
C LEU A 176 0.33 19.51 0.63
N TYR A 177 1.25 20.49 0.62
CA TYR A 177 2.42 20.45 1.52
C TYR A 177 2.01 20.61 2.99
N ASP A 178 1.08 21.52 3.30
CA ASP A 178 0.57 21.67 4.65
C ASP A 178 -0.12 20.38 5.12
N LEU A 179 -0.95 19.75 4.27
CA LEU A 179 -1.55 18.45 4.56
C LEU A 179 -0.50 17.35 4.72
N TYR A 180 0.57 17.36 3.92
CA TYR A 180 1.66 16.39 4.01
C TYR A 180 2.33 16.43 5.40
N GLU A 181 2.59 17.63 5.93
CA GLU A 181 3.18 17.80 7.27
C GLU A 181 2.19 17.51 8.40
N ASP A 182 0.98 18.06 8.31
CA ASP A 182 -0.03 17.98 9.38
C ASP A 182 -0.59 16.57 9.57
N SER A 183 -0.62 15.76 8.51
CA SER A 183 -1.15 14.38 8.53
C SER A 183 -0.08 13.31 8.66
N ASP A 184 1.20 13.68 8.82
CA ASP A 184 2.31 12.73 8.76
C ASP A 184 2.28 11.87 7.47
N ALA A 185 1.96 12.47 6.35
CA ALA A 185 1.94 11.75 5.10
C ALA A 185 3.36 11.44 4.60
N SER A 186 3.54 10.30 3.98
CA SER A 186 4.76 9.93 3.24
C SER A 186 4.70 10.37 1.78
N GLU A 187 3.48 10.55 1.26
CA GLU A 187 3.21 10.97 -0.11
C GLU A 187 1.82 11.58 -0.20
N ILE A 188 1.71 12.69 -0.92
CA ILE A 188 0.43 13.26 -1.36
C ILE A 188 0.59 13.68 -2.81
N GLU A 189 -0.36 13.26 -3.68
CA GLU A 189 -0.35 13.67 -5.08
C GLU A 189 -1.75 13.88 -5.64
N VAL A 190 -1.80 14.66 -6.70
CA VAL A 190 -2.97 14.82 -7.57
C VAL A 190 -2.54 14.55 -9.01
N ASN A 191 -3.13 13.53 -9.62
CA ASN A 191 -2.81 13.11 -10.98
C ASN A 191 -4.04 12.57 -11.73
N PRO A 192 -4.78 13.45 -12.46
CA PRO A 192 -4.40 14.82 -12.80
C PRO A 192 -4.99 15.93 -11.92
N VAL A 193 -4.33 17.08 -11.90
CA VAL A 193 -4.97 18.37 -11.71
C VAL A 193 -5.49 18.80 -13.07
N MET A 194 -6.79 19.01 -13.19
CA MET A 194 -7.46 19.44 -14.44
C MET A 194 -7.58 20.95 -14.52
N ILE A 195 -7.28 21.50 -15.68
CA ILE A 195 -7.54 22.90 -16.02
C ILE A 195 -8.75 22.94 -16.94
N THR A 196 -9.83 23.59 -16.49
CA THR A 196 -11.07 23.69 -17.27
C THR A 196 -10.95 24.68 -18.39
N SER A 197 -11.95 24.69 -19.32
CA SER A 197 -12.06 25.70 -20.38
C SER A 197 -12.24 27.13 -19.84
N ASP A 198 -12.80 27.26 -18.62
CA ASP A 198 -12.97 28.55 -17.93
C ASP A 198 -11.70 28.92 -17.10
N ARG A 199 -10.64 28.10 -17.18
CA ARG A 199 -9.37 28.27 -16.48
C ARG A 199 -9.46 28.03 -14.97
N ASP A 200 -10.49 27.34 -14.48
CA ASP A 200 -10.54 26.84 -13.11
C ASP A 200 -9.59 25.66 -12.97
N VAL A 201 -9.02 25.50 -11.77
CA VAL A 201 -8.06 24.44 -11.44
C VAL A 201 -8.71 23.49 -10.46
N VAL A 202 -8.83 22.19 -10.82
CA VAL A 202 -9.60 21.19 -10.07
C VAL A 202 -8.76 19.93 -9.86
N ALA A 203 -8.71 19.41 -8.64
CA ALA A 203 -8.07 18.14 -8.33
C ALA A 203 -9.00 16.97 -8.69
N ALA A 204 -8.74 16.30 -9.80
CA ALA A 204 -9.60 15.24 -10.33
C ALA A 204 -9.28 13.85 -9.80
N ASP A 205 -8.11 13.64 -9.20
CA ASP A 205 -7.73 12.44 -8.46
C ASP A 205 -7.08 12.85 -7.13
N ALA A 206 -6.90 11.92 -6.22
CA ALA A 206 -6.25 12.15 -4.94
C ALA A 206 -5.58 10.87 -4.45
N VAL A 207 -4.30 10.96 -4.18
CA VAL A 207 -3.52 9.93 -3.51
C VAL A 207 -2.95 10.51 -2.23
N MET A 208 -3.11 9.80 -1.13
CA MET A 208 -2.56 10.17 0.17
C MET A 208 -2.11 8.92 0.92
N ASN A 209 -0.82 8.84 1.18
CA ASN A 209 -0.19 7.76 1.93
C ASN A 209 0.29 8.32 3.26
N ILE A 210 -0.19 7.74 4.37
CA ILE A 210 0.13 8.15 5.74
C ILE A 210 1.20 7.23 6.31
N ASP A 211 2.11 7.78 7.08
CA ASP A 211 3.06 7.01 7.87
C ASP A 211 2.31 6.27 8.99
N GLU A 212 2.29 4.95 8.95
CA GLU A 212 1.58 4.12 9.93
C GLU A 212 2.17 4.27 11.33
N ASP A 213 3.46 4.50 11.44
CA ASP A 213 4.13 4.75 12.70
C ASP A 213 3.66 6.05 13.38
N ALA A 214 3.01 6.94 12.64
CA ALA A 214 2.44 8.19 13.15
C ALA A 214 0.96 8.10 13.55
N LEU A 215 0.25 7.03 13.24
CA LEU A 215 -1.20 6.89 13.48
C LEU A 215 -1.60 7.06 14.95
N PHE A 216 -0.69 6.76 15.90
CA PHE A 216 -0.94 6.98 17.33
C PHE A 216 -1.26 8.44 17.69
N ARG A 217 -0.87 9.40 16.86
CA ARG A 217 -1.15 10.84 17.01
C ARG A 217 -2.14 11.40 15.98
N GLN A 218 -2.64 10.55 15.10
CA GLN A 218 -3.59 10.87 14.02
C GLN A 218 -4.89 10.03 14.20
N PRO A 219 -5.70 10.25 15.25
CA PRO A 219 -6.82 9.36 15.58
C PRO A 219 -7.89 9.30 14.49
N GLU A 220 -8.17 10.40 13.79
CA GLU A 220 -9.17 10.44 12.71
C GLU A 220 -8.68 9.63 11.48
N LEU A 221 -7.39 9.71 11.16
CA LEU A 221 -6.80 8.91 10.09
C LEU A 221 -6.68 7.44 10.48
N ALA A 222 -6.45 7.14 11.77
CA ALA A 222 -6.42 5.77 12.26
C ALA A 222 -7.79 5.08 12.13
N GLU A 223 -8.91 5.80 12.32
CA GLU A 223 -10.26 5.29 12.07
C GLU A 223 -10.47 4.97 10.57
N MET A 224 -9.97 5.82 9.68
CA MET A 224 -10.01 5.57 8.23
C MET A 224 -9.13 4.39 7.81
N ALA A 225 -8.06 4.10 8.56
CA ALA A 225 -7.15 2.98 8.31
C ALA A 225 -7.84 1.63 8.50
N GLU A 226 -8.68 1.49 9.53
CA GLU A 226 -9.41 0.24 9.80
C GLU A 226 -10.35 -0.14 8.64
N GLU A 227 -10.85 0.85 7.89
CA GLU A 227 -11.69 0.64 6.71
C GLU A 227 -10.88 0.33 5.43
N SER A 228 -9.56 0.55 5.44
CA SER A 228 -8.73 0.52 4.24
C SER A 228 -8.02 -0.81 3.97
N TYR A 229 -8.04 -1.77 4.89
CA TYR A 229 -7.42 -3.07 4.67
C TYR A 229 -8.26 -3.92 3.73
N GLU A 230 -7.75 -4.15 2.52
CA GLU A 230 -8.39 -5.00 1.50
C GLU A 230 -8.08 -6.49 1.68
N ASP A 231 -6.97 -6.83 2.37
CA ASP A 231 -6.56 -8.20 2.65
C ASP A 231 -6.83 -8.56 4.13
N ASP A 232 -7.64 -9.60 4.35
CA ASP A 232 -7.99 -10.07 5.68
C ASP A 232 -6.78 -10.51 6.53
N LEU A 233 -5.72 -11.02 5.89
CA LEU A 233 -4.50 -11.42 6.59
C LEU A 233 -3.66 -10.21 6.98
N GLU A 234 -3.59 -9.17 6.13
CA GLU A 234 -2.90 -7.94 6.47
C GLU A 234 -3.62 -7.20 7.61
N ARG A 235 -4.95 -7.13 7.56
CA ARG A 235 -5.75 -6.59 8.67
C ARG A 235 -5.52 -7.36 9.97
N LYS A 236 -5.58 -8.71 9.92
CA LYS A 236 -5.33 -9.57 11.08
C LYS A 236 -3.90 -9.41 11.63
N ALA A 237 -2.92 -9.21 10.75
CA ALA A 237 -1.53 -8.92 11.12
C ALA A 237 -1.42 -7.61 11.90
N GLY A 238 -2.09 -6.56 11.44
CA GLY A 238 -2.18 -5.27 12.13
C GLY A 238 -2.77 -5.39 13.53
N GLU A 239 -3.84 -6.19 13.73
CA GLU A 239 -4.42 -6.48 15.05
C GLU A 239 -3.41 -7.14 16.00
N TYR A 240 -2.52 -7.99 15.48
CA TYR A 240 -1.44 -8.63 16.23
C TYR A 240 -0.18 -7.77 16.40
N GLY A 241 -0.13 -6.62 15.71
CA GLY A 241 1.04 -5.74 15.66
C GLY A 241 2.23 -6.40 14.97
N PHE A 242 1.97 -7.08 13.86
CA PHE A 242 2.98 -7.64 12.96
C PHE A 242 3.14 -6.76 11.72
N ASP A 243 4.38 -6.64 11.23
CA ASP A 243 4.66 -6.14 9.90
C ASP A 243 4.47 -7.30 8.91
N TYR A 244 3.38 -7.27 8.15
CA TYR A 244 3.00 -8.33 7.20
C TYR A 244 2.65 -7.74 5.84
N VAL A 245 3.15 -8.38 4.79
CA VAL A 245 2.75 -8.11 3.41
C VAL A 245 2.49 -9.44 2.73
N ARG A 246 1.32 -9.59 2.12
CA ARG A 246 0.98 -10.77 1.32
C ARG A 246 1.64 -10.70 -0.05
N LEU A 247 2.20 -11.81 -0.49
CA LEU A 247 2.81 -11.98 -1.82
C LEU A 247 2.13 -13.15 -2.55
N SER A 248 2.46 -13.33 -3.83
CA SER A 248 1.79 -14.31 -4.68
C SER A 248 2.43 -15.70 -4.70
N GLY A 249 3.44 -15.94 -3.86
CA GLY A 249 4.17 -17.22 -3.85
C GLY A 249 3.55 -18.30 -2.98
N ASN A 250 4.32 -19.38 -2.75
CA ASN A 250 3.88 -20.55 -1.99
C ASN A 250 4.83 -20.97 -0.86
N VAL A 251 5.91 -20.24 -0.63
CA VAL A 251 6.79 -20.46 0.53
C VAL A 251 6.53 -19.37 1.57
N GLY A 252 5.88 -19.74 2.68
CA GLY A 252 5.62 -18.85 3.81
C GLY A 252 6.92 -18.54 4.55
N ILE A 253 7.09 -17.29 4.96
CA ILE A 253 8.31 -16.79 5.62
C ILE A 253 7.94 -16.13 6.93
N ILE A 254 8.61 -16.56 8.01
CA ILE A 254 8.52 -15.96 9.33
C ILE A 254 9.93 -15.65 9.82
N GLY A 255 10.19 -14.41 10.22
CA GLY A 255 11.48 -14.02 10.78
C GLY A 255 11.37 -12.94 11.85
N ASN A 256 12.49 -12.63 12.49
CA ASN A 256 12.58 -11.57 13.48
C ASN A 256 13.56 -10.48 13.05
N GLY A 257 13.03 -9.44 12.50
CA GLY A 257 13.74 -8.29 11.95
C GLY A 257 13.62 -8.19 10.43
N ALA A 258 13.17 -7.04 9.95
CA ALA A 258 12.85 -6.79 8.55
C ALA A 258 13.98 -7.16 7.58
N GLY A 259 15.23 -6.79 7.89
CA GLY A 259 16.39 -7.16 7.05
C GLY A 259 16.62 -8.66 6.94
N LEU A 260 16.35 -9.42 8.02
CA LEU A 260 16.46 -10.88 8.01
C LEU A 260 15.36 -11.51 7.15
N VAL A 261 14.13 -10.99 7.27
CA VAL A 261 13.00 -11.44 6.46
C VAL A 261 13.25 -11.14 4.98
N MET A 262 13.67 -9.92 4.62
CA MET A 262 14.02 -9.55 3.24
C MET A 262 15.10 -10.46 2.65
N THR A 263 16.18 -10.73 3.40
CA THR A 263 17.22 -11.66 2.95
C THR A 263 16.68 -13.08 2.74
N THR A 264 15.72 -13.51 3.57
CA THR A 264 15.10 -14.84 3.41
C THR A 264 14.23 -14.89 2.16
N LEU A 265 13.46 -13.82 1.86
CA LEU A 265 12.72 -13.65 0.61
C LEU A 265 13.63 -13.78 -0.61
N ASP A 266 14.72 -12.98 -0.63
CA ASP A 266 15.70 -13.00 -1.73
C ASP A 266 16.29 -14.39 -1.96
N LEU A 267 16.59 -15.12 -0.88
CA LEU A 267 17.14 -16.49 -0.98
C LEU A 267 16.09 -17.49 -1.48
N VAL A 268 14.83 -17.36 -1.08
CA VAL A 268 13.74 -18.21 -1.61
C VAL A 268 13.64 -18.03 -3.13
N ASP A 269 13.64 -16.80 -3.61
CA ASP A 269 13.62 -16.50 -5.06
C ASP A 269 14.89 -17.00 -5.75
N TYR A 270 16.06 -16.77 -5.16
CA TYR A 270 17.36 -17.22 -5.71
C TYR A 270 17.43 -18.73 -5.89
N TYR A 271 16.82 -19.51 -4.99
CA TYR A 271 16.77 -20.99 -5.09
C TYR A 271 15.56 -21.51 -5.88
N GLY A 272 14.84 -20.63 -6.57
CA GLY A 272 13.77 -20.97 -7.52
C GLY A 272 12.41 -21.20 -6.87
N GLY A 273 12.24 -20.82 -5.58
CA GLY A 273 10.94 -20.77 -4.93
C GLY A 273 10.22 -19.45 -5.16
N SER A 274 9.03 -19.32 -4.63
CA SER A 274 8.24 -18.08 -4.68
C SER A 274 7.78 -17.70 -3.28
N PRO A 275 8.21 -16.54 -2.73
CA PRO A 275 7.78 -16.08 -1.41
C PRO A 275 6.28 -15.80 -1.37
N ALA A 276 5.58 -16.31 -0.34
CA ALA A 276 4.15 -16.11 -0.14
C ALA A 276 3.83 -14.86 0.69
N ASN A 277 4.75 -14.43 1.54
CA ASN A 277 4.57 -13.28 2.42
C ASN A 277 5.91 -12.73 2.94
N PHE A 278 5.88 -11.46 3.33
CA PHE A 278 6.79 -10.88 4.31
C PHE A 278 6.13 -10.96 5.69
N LEU A 279 6.82 -11.44 6.73
CA LEU A 279 6.33 -11.40 8.11
C LEU A 279 7.48 -11.22 9.10
N ASP A 280 7.53 -10.05 9.72
CA ASP A 280 8.43 -9.75 10.84
C ASP A 280 7.69 -9.84 12.17
N ILE A 281 8.06 -10.80 13.01
CA ILE A 281 7.49 -10.95 14.35
C ILE A 281 8.15 -10.05 15.40
N GLY A 282 9.12 -9.24 15.00
CA GLY A 282 9.83 -8.30 15.85
C GLY A 282 10.83 -8.94 16.81
N GLY A 283 11.51 -8.09 17.55
CA GLY A 283 12.46 -8.48 18.59
C GLY A 283 11.77 -8.94 19.89
N GLY A 284 12.29 -9.98 20.52
CA GLY A 284 11.78 -10.49 21.81
C GLY A 284 10.46 -11.28 21.69
N ALA A 285 10.21 -11.90 20.54
CA ALA A 285 9.02 -12.71 20.28
C ALA A 285 8.83 -13.82 21.31
N LYS A 286 7.69 -13.78 22.02
CA LYS A 286 7.25 -14.81 22.99
C LYS A 286 6.46 -15.91 22.27
N ALA A 287 6.24 -17.03 22.95
CA ALA A 287 5.47 -18.16 22.44
C ALA A 287 4.12 -17.76 21.78
N GLU A 288 3.37 -16.86 22.42
CA GLU A 288 2.09 -16.37 21.89
C GLU A 288 2.21 -15.72 20.52
N ARG A 289 3.22 -14.85 20.30
CA ARG A 289 3.45 -14.23 18.98
C ARG A 289 3.86 -15.24 17.91
N VAL A 290 4.64 -16.24 18.31
CA VAL A 290 5.03 -17.34 17.42
C VAL A 290 3.80 -18.13 16.97
N THR A 291 2.90 -18.45 17.91
CA THR A 291 1.62 -19.11 17.60
C THR A 291 0.79 -18.30 16.63
N GLN A 292 0.59 -17.01 16.91
CA GLN A 292 -0.16 -16.10 16.04
C GLN A 292 0.44 -16.01 14.64
N ALA A 293 1.76 -15.93 14.52
CA ALA A 293 2.45 -15.91 13.22
C ALA A 293 2.26 -17.21 12.42
N LEU A 294 2.35 -18.36 13.07
CA LEU A 294 2.12 -19.67 12.43
C LEU A 294 0.64 -19.81 11.99
N ASP A 295 -0.30 -19.44 12.86
CA ASP A 295 -1.73 -19.49 12.53
C ASP A 295 -2.07 -18.62 11.31
N MET A 296 -1.44 -17.44 11.20
CA MET A 296 -1.62 -16.57 10.05
C MET A 296 -1.08 -17.19 8.77
N VAL A 297 0.19 -17.61 8.77
CA VAL A 297 0.82 -18.18 7.57
C VAL A 297 0.15 -19.49 7.16
N PHE A 298 -0.34 -20.29 8.11
CA PHE A 298 -1.08 -21.51 7.81
C PHE A 298 -2.48 -21.25 7.25
N SER A 299 -3.10 -20.11 7.58
CA SER A 299 -4.41 -19.73 7.04
C SER A 299 -4.36 -19.25 5.60
N ASP A 300 -3.18 -18.91 5.06
CA ASP A 300 -3.03 -18.60 3.64
C ASP A 300 -3.04 -19.89 2.81
N GLU A 301 -4.06 -20.05 1.98
CA GLU A 301 -4.24 -21.23 1.11
C GLU A 301 -3.12 -21.37 0.06
N ASN A 302 -2.43 -20.30 -0.29
CA ASN A 302 -1.33 -20.33 -1.26
C ASN A 302 -0.04 -20.92 -0.68
N VAL A 303 0.11 -20.94 0.64
CA VAL A 303 1.33 -21.45 1.27
C VAL A 303 1.37 -22.98 1.28
N ASP A 304 2.43 -23.56 0.75
CA ASP A 304 2.67 -25.02 0.72
C ASP A 304 3.70 -25.46 1.76
N ALA A 305 4.69 -24.63 2.06
CA ALA A 305 5.71 -24.87 3.07
C ALA A 305 6.12 -23.57 3.77
N VAL A 306 6.65 -23.67 4.99
CA VAL A 306 7.05 -22.51 5.80
C VAL A 306 8.52 -22.59 6.17
N VAL A 307 9.26 -21.48 6.03
CA VAL A 307 10.59 -21.29 6.61
C VAL A 307 10.50 -20.30 7.78
N PHE A 308 10.95 -20.78 8.94
CA PHE A 308 11.04 -20.01 10.17
C PHE A 308 12.50 -19.66 10.42
N ASN A 309 12.90 -18.42 10.17
CA ASN A 309 14.29 -17.99 10.27
C ASN A 309 14.48 -16.99 11.41
N ILE A 310 15.10 -17.42 12.50
CA ILE A 310 15.33 -16.61 13.69
C ILE A 310 16.81 -16.38 13.93
N PHE A 311 17.16 -15.12 14.13
CA PHE A 311 18.45 -14.72 14.64
C PHE A 311 18.31 -14.14 16.06
N GLY A 312 18.81 -14.91 17.03
CA GLY A 312 18.74 -14.52 18.43
C GLY A 312 19.72 -13.38 18.75
N GLY A 313 19.15 -12.34 19.31
CA GLY A 313 19.83 -11.24 20.00
C GLY A 313 19.11 -11.03 21.32
N ILE A 314 18.16 -10.06 21.35
CA ILE A 314 17.17 -9.91 22.43
C ILE A 314 16.19 -11.10 22.41
N THR A 315 15.78 -11.55 21.23
CA THR A 315 15.02 -12.79 21.02
C THR A 315 15.89 -14.00 21.38
N ARG A 316 15.35 -14.93 22.14
CA ARG A 316 16.06 -16.13 22.58
C ARG A 316 15.56 -17.35 21.82
N GLY A 317 16.48 -18.13 21.24
CA GLY A 317 16.16 -19.31 20.45
C GLY A 317 15.38 -20.38 21.23
N ASP A 318 15.68 -20.56 22.51
CA ASP A 318 14.98 -21.51 23.40
C ASP A 318 13.51 -21.12 23.66
N GLU A 319 13.20 -19.82 23.76
CA GLU A 319 11.83 -19.33 23.92
C GLU A 319 11.03 -19.49 22.62
N VAL A 320 11.65 -19.17 21.48
CA VAL A 320 11.02 -19.36 20.16
C VAL A 320 10.74 -20.83 19.89
N ALA A 321 11.69 -21.72 20.19
CA ALA A 321 11.53 -23.17 20.02
C ALA A 321 10.36 -23.73 20.83
N LYS A 322 10.18 -23.27 22.08
CA LYS A 322 8.99 -23.61 22.90
C LYS A 322 7.72 -23.16 22.23
N GLY A 323 7.69 -21.89 21.75
CA GLY A 323 6.52 -21.34 21.07
C GLY A 323 6.15 -22.09 19.80
N ILE A 324 7.13 -22.50 19.00
CA ILE A 324 6.90 -23.34 17.82
C ILE A 324 6.29 -24.68 18.20
N ASN A 325 6.85 -25.36 19.21
CA ASN A 325 6.31 -26.65 19.67
C ASN A 325 4.87 -26.48 20.19
N GLU A 326 4.61 -25.48 21.07
CA GLU A 326 3.29 -25.20 21.61
C GLU A 326 2.26 -24.92 20.51
N ALA A 327 2.64 -24.13 19.51
CA ALA A 327 1.78 -23.82 18.37
C ALA A 327 1.44 -25.09 17.57
N LEU A 328 2.45 -25.86 17.22
CA LEU A 328 2.28 -27.05 16.37
C LEU A 328 1.58 -28.22 17.10
N GLU A 329 1.78 -28.37 18.41
CA GLU A 329 1.04 -29.34 19.23
C GLU A 329 -0.46 -29.01 19.34
N GLY A 330 -0.85 -27.76 19.06
CA GLY A 330 -2.26 -27.34 19.01
C GLY A 330 -3.03 -27.80 17.77
N PHE A 331 -2.33 -28.27 16.74
CA PHE A 331 -2.96 -28.80 15.51
C PHE A 331 -3.14 -30.31 15.60
N ASP A 332 -4.32 -30.81 15.25
CA ASP A 332 -4.59 -32.25 15.13
C ASP A 332 -3.73 -32.89 14.02
N GLU A 333 -3.49 -32.13 12.94
CA GLU A 333 -2.61 -32.46 11.83
C GLU A 333 -1.93 -31.15 11.38
N ILE A 334 -0.60 -31.15 11.25
CA ILE A 334 0.14 -29.95 10.80
C ILE A 334 -0.12 -29.77 9.32
N PRO A 335 -0.76 -28.66 8.92
CA PRO A 335 -1.25 -28.50 7.55
C PRO A 335 -0.13 -28.34 6.51
N LYS A 336 1.04 -27.84 6.94
CA LYS A 336 2.14 -27.48 6.05
C LYS A 336 3.48 -27.82 6.69
N LYS A 337 4.46 -28.26 5.90
CA LYS A 337 5.81 -28.54 6.41
C LYS A 337 6.50 -27.26 6.89
N VAL A 338 7.08 -27.31 8.09
CA VAL A 338 7.79 -26.20 8.70
C VAL A 338 9.28 -26.51 8.79
N VAL A 339 10.10 -25.65 8.21
CA VAL A 339 11.57 -25.71 8.30
C VAL A 339 12.04 -24.60 9.24
N VAL A 340 12.81 -24.94 10.26
CA VAL A 340 13.26 -23.99 11.28
C VAL A 340 14.77 -23.83 11.25
N ARG A 341 15.22 -22.58 11.23
CA ARG A 341 16.61 -22.21 11.46
C ARG A 341 16.68 -21.25 12.65
N LEU A 342 17.45 -21.64 13.65
CA LEU A 342 17.77 -20.80 14.80
C LEU A 342 19.26 -20.50 14.81
N ALA A 343 19.62 -19.22 15.05
CA ALA A 343 20.99 -18.80 15.26
C ALA A 343 21.07 -17.72 16.35
N GLY A 344 22.25 -17.46 16.89
CA GLY A 344 22.47 -16.44 17.92
C GLY A 344 22.18 -16.96 19.34
N THR A 345 21.59 -16.12 20.19
CA THR A 345 21.39 -16.38 21.63
C THR A 345 20.53 -17.61 21.86
N ASN A 346 21.08 -18.61 22.58
CA ASN A 346 20.43 -19.89 22.93
C ASN A 346 19.94 -20.71 21.72
N ALA A 347 20.59 -20.56 20.56
CA ALA A 347 20.21 -21.31 19.36
C ALA A 347 20.40 -22.82 19.49
N GLU A 348 21.53 -23.27 20.09
CA GLU A 348 21.81 -24.70 20.30
C GLU A 348 20.76 -25.30 21.23
N GLU A 349 20.45 -24.63 22.33
CA GLU A 349 19.45 -25.03 23.31
C GLU A 349 18.04 -25.05 22.67
N GLY A 350 17.73 -24.07 21.83
CA GLY A 350 16.48 -24.01 21.05
C GLY A 350 16.38 -25.20 20.07
N MET A 351 17.41 -25.51 19.33
CA MET A 351 17.41 -26.67 18.43
C MET A 351 17.24 -28.02 19.16
N GLU A 352 17.72 -28.16 20.40
CA GLU A 352 17.47 -29.34 21.22
C GLU A 352 16.03 -29.45 21.74
N ILE A 353 15.36 -28.30 21.91
CA ILE A 353 13.96 -28.23 22.36
C ILE A 353 12.99 -28.55 21.22
N LEU A 354 13.32 -28.17 19.98
CA LEU A 354 12.45 -28.40 18.84
C LEU A 354 12.12 -29.89 18.66
N ASN A 355 10.83 -30.17 18.54
CA ASN A 355 10.35 -31.53 18.24
C ASN A 355 10.53 -31.84 16.75
N THR A 356 11.56 -32.65 16.43
CA THR A 356 11.90 -33.02 15.05
C THR A 356 10.88 -33.95 14.38
N ASP A 357 9.86 -34.42 15.11
CA ASP A 357 8.72 -35.11 14.52
C ASP A 357 7.71 -34.12 13.93
N LEU A 358 7.76 -32.86 14.36
CA LEU A 358 6.85 -31.78 13.92
C LEU A 358 7.50 -30.81 12.93
N VAL A 359 8.83 -30.61 13.01
CA VAL A 359 9.58 -29.65 12.19
C VAL A 359 10.87 -30.24 11.63
N GLU A 360 11.32 -29.71 10.50
CA GLU A 360 12.65 -29.94 9.97
C GLU A 360 13.59 -28.84 10.47
N VAL A 361 14.78 -29.20 11.01
CA VAL A 361 15.71 -28.24 11.58
C VAL A 361 16.98 -28.18 10.74
N GLU A 362 17.35 -26.98 10.32
CA GLU A 362 18.54 -26.72 9.52
C GLU A 362 19.48 -25.72 10.22
N LYS A 363 20.78 -25.87 9.97
CA LYS A 363 21.80 -25.04 10.64
C LYS A 363 22.12 -23.74 9.93
N THR A 364 22.07 -23.75 8.59
CA THR A 364 22.35 -22.59 7.78
C THR A 364 21.04 -22.04 7.18
N LEU A 365 21.04 -20.77 6.84
CA LEU A 365 19.90 -20.16 6.19
C LEU A 365 19.68 -20.75 4.78
N GLU A 366 20.77 -20.97 4.06
CA GLU A 366 20.76 -21.56 2.73
C GLU A 366 20.12 -22.96 2.74
N ASP A 367 20.51 -23.83 3.69
CA ASP A 367 19.94 -25.18 3.80
C ASP A 367 18.43 -25.10 4.15
N ALA A 368 18.06 -24.21 5.08
CA ALA A 368 16.67 -24.04 5.49
C ALA A 368 15.78 -23.59 4.32
N VAL A 369 16.23 -22.59 3.55
CA VAL A 369 15.51 -22.10 2.39
C VAL A 369 15.39 -23.15 1.30
N GLN A 370 16.50 -23.84 0.93
CA GLN A 370 16.45 -24.91 -0.06
C GLN A 370 15.50 -26.04 0.35
N ARG A 371 15.47 -26.37 1.65
CA ARG A 371 14.57 -27.38 2.19
C ARG A 371 13.11 -26.94 2.08
N ALA A 372 12.79 -25.68 2.44
CA ALA A 372 11.44 -25.14 2.34
C ALA A 372 10.94 -25.07 0.89
N VAL A 373 11.78 -24.59 -0.04
CA VAL A 373 11.47 -24.56 -1.48
C VAL A 373 11.18 -25.97 -1.99
N LYS A 374 12.04 -26.96 -1.66
CA LYS A 374 11.80 -28.35 -2.05
C LYS A 374 10.49 -28.90 -1.48
N ASN A 375 10.18 -28.60 -0.21
CA ASN A 375 8.93 -29.03 0.42
C ASN A 375 7.70 -28.45 -0.28
N ALA A 376 7.76 -27.19 -0.73
CA ALA A 376 6.68 -26.55 -1.49
C ALA A 376 6.51 -27.18 -2.89
N GLU A 377 7.62 -27.51 -3.57
CA GLU A 377 7.56 -28.21 -4.88
C GLU A 377 6.91 -29.60 -4.78
N GLU A 378 7.13 -30.33 -3.67
CA GLU A 378 6.56 -31.67 -3.45
C GLU A 378 5.02 -31.65 -3.30
N VAL A 379 4.43 -30.54 -2.86
CA VAL A 379 2.98 -30.36 -2.74
C VAL A 379 2.35 -30.06 -4.11
N THR A 380 3.06 -29.32 -4.96
CA THR A 380 2.56 -28.88 -6.28
C THR A 380 2.60 -30.00 -7.34
N GLN A 381 3.28 -31.13 -7.09
CA GLN A 381 3.35 -32.31 -7.97
C GLN A 381 2.29 -33.36 -7.61
#